data_52e66a1de308fad7372843dda508ef0f
#
_entry.id   52e66a1de308fad7372843dda508ef0f
#
_cell.length_a   1.000
_cell.length_b   1.000
_cell.length_c   1.000
_cell.angle_alpha   90.00
_cell.angle_beta   90.00
_cell.angle_gamma   90.00
#
_symmetry.space_group_name_H-M   'P 1'
#
loop_
_entity.id
_entity.type
_entity.pdbx_description
1 polymer ?
#
loop_
_entity_poly.entity_id
_entity_poly.type
_entity_poly.pdbx_seq_one_letter_code
_entity_poly.pdbx_strand_id
1 'polypeptide(L)'
;MVDCHMHMVLDGQDWRAAIARHSTVPAERWVRQTLQTYKEKGFTWLRDGGDRWGAGALARELAPEYGIVYRSPLSPLCKKGHYGAFIGTSFETMDDFAALVRRQKADGADFIKLMISGLMDFDRFGVLTEEGLTDREIREAVSIVHGEGMALMVHGNGAENVLAAACAGVDSVEHGAYLNHEALHAMQEAGTVWVPTLSTIGNLRGTGRFNEKAVCAILDSALENVEAFAAMGGLLAPGTDAGAWAVPHGSTTEYDLLAGIDLQPGTTRLIEKF
;
A
#
# COMPACT_ATOMS: atom_id res chain seq x y z
N MET A 1 -17.57 -4.69 -3.21
CA MET A 1 -16.30 -4.90 -2.47
C MET A 1 -15.43 -3.66 -2.61
N VAL A 2 -14.40 -3.53 -1.77
CA VAL A 2 -13.39 -2.48 -1.85
C VAL A 2 -12.00 -3.10 -1.96
N ASP A 3 -11.04 -2.40 -2.57
CA ASP A 3 -9.62 -2.78 -2.54
C ASP A 3 -8.81 -1.55 -2.11
N CYS A 4 -8.37 -1.57 -0.87
CA CYS A 4 -7.71 -0.42 -0.24
C CYS A 4 -6.23 -0.30 -0.58
N HIS A 5 -5.69 -1.21 -1.40
CA HIS A 5 -4.32 -1.18 -1.90
C HIS A 5 -4.16 -2.02 -3.17
N MET A 6 -3.94 -1.37 -4.29
CA MET A 6 -3.64 -2.03 -5.57
C MET A 6 -2.69 -1.14 -6.40
N HIS A 7 -2.16 -1.64 -7.49
CA HIS A 7 -1.26 -0.91 -8.39
C HIS A 7 -1.69 -1.03 -9.86
N MET A 8 -2.37 -0.01 -10.40
CA MET A 8 -2.85 -0.01 -11.78
C MET A 8 -1.76 -0.20 -12.83
N VAL A 9 -0.56 0.31 -12.56
CA VAL A 9 0.59 0.26 -13.48
C VAL A 9 1.20 -1.14 -13.62
N LEU A 10 0.98 -2.02 -12.64
CA LEU A 10 1.55 -3.37 -12.57
C LEU A 10 0.55 -4.43 -13.05
N ASP A 11 1.00 -5.68 -13.26
CA ASP A 11 0.16 -6.76 -13.80
C ASP A 11 0.21 -8.09 -13.02
N GLY A 12 0.95 -8.13 -11.92
CA GLY A 12 1.10 -9.33 -11.10
C GLY A 12 2.06 -10.38 -11.67
N GLN A 13 2.73 -10.11 -12.79
CA GLN A 13 3.61 -11.07 -13.47
C GLN A 13 5.01 -10.51 -13.71
N ASP A 14 5.14 -9.51 -14.57
CA ASP A 14 6.41 -8.89 -14.92
C ASP A 14 6.31 -7.36 -14.78
N TRP A 15 6.79 -6.85 -13.67
CA TRP A 15 6.75 -5.42 -13.37
C TRP A 15 7.50 -4.55 -14.40
N ARG A 16 8.57 -5.08 -15.04
CA ARG A 16 9.31 -4.32 -16.06
C ARG A 16 8.49 -4.20 -17.34
N ALA A 17 7.91 -5.29 -17.81
CA ALA A 17 7.03 -5.29 -18.98
C ALA A 17 5.76 -4.47 -18.71
N ALA A 18 5.19 -4.56 -17.51
CA ALA A 18 4.03 -3.78 -17.09
C ALA A 18 4.33 -2.27 -17.15
N ILE A 19 5.41 -1.81 -16.52
CA ILE A 19 5.83 -0.41 -16.55
C ILE A 19 6.15 0.05 -17.98
N ALA A 20 6.85 -0.75 -18.77
CA ALA A 20 7.18 -0.42 -20.16
C ALA A 20 5.93 -0.15 -21.01
N ARG A 21 4.80 -0.80 -20.70
CA ARG A 21 3.50 -0.60 -21.34
C ARG A 21 3.00 0.85 -21.21
N HIS A 22 3.37 1.55 -20.13
CA HIS A 22 2.94 2.90 -19.81
C HIS A 22 4.02 3.97 -20.06
N SER A 23 5.22 3.60 -20.53
CA SER A 23 6.41 4.46 -20.55
C SER A 23 6.32 5.71 -21.43
N THR A 24 5.51 5.69 -22.49
CA THR A 24 5.32 6.83 -23.39
C THR A 24 4.01 7.57 -23.10
N VAL A 25 2.96 6.83 -22.92
CA VAL A 25 1.61 7.29 -22.59
C VAL A 25 0.91 6.17 -21.83
N PRO A 26 0.07 6.46 -20.83
CA PRO A 26 -0.68 5.45 -20.12
C PRO A 26 -1.48 4.57 -21.10
N ALA A 27 -1.35 3.25 -20.98
CA ALA A 27 -2.01 2.29 -21.87
C ALA A 27 -3.51 2.20 -21.56
N GLU A 28 -4.33 3.06 -22.15
CA GLU A 28 -5.76 3.17 -21.87
C GLU A 28 -6.49 1.82 -22.00
N ARG A 29 -6.17 1.03 -23.03
CA ARG A 29 -6.79 -0.28 -23.22
C ARG A 29 -6.56 -1.20 -22.00
N TRP A 30 -5.35 -1.21 -21.46
CA TRP A 30 -5.03 -1.97 -20.25
C TRP A 30 -5.82 -1.47 -19.05
N VAL A 31 -5.83 -0.16 -18.82
CA VAL A 31 -6.57 0.46 -17.71
C VAL A 31 -8.07 0.12 -17.79
N ARG A 32 -8.68 0.25 -18.97
CA ARG A 32 -10.09 -0.11 -19.18
C ARG A 32 -10.37 -1.59 -18.92
N GLN A 33 -9.50 -2.48 -19.38
CA GLN A 33 -9.65 -3.93 -19.13
C GLN A 33 -9.52 -4.26 -17.64
N THR A 34 -8.59 -3.63 -16.95
CA THR A 34 -8.40 -3.80 -15.51
C THR A 34 -9.61 -3.28 -14.73
N LEU A 35 -10.12 -2.08 -15.03
CA LEU A 35 -11.33 -1.54 -14.40
C LEU A 35 -12.56 -2.43 -14.66
N GLN A 36 -12.70 -2.97 -15.88
CA GLN A 36 -13.75 -3.92 -16.20
C GLN A 36 -13.66 -5.19 -15.34
N THR A 37 -12.45 -5.72 -15.13
CA THR A 37 -12.22 -6.87 -14.24
C THR A 37 -12.68 -6.58 -12.81
N TYR A 38 -12.35 -5.42 -12.24
CA TYR A 38 -12.81 -5.03 -10.91
C TYR A 38 -14.34 -4.89 -10.85
N LYS A 39 -14.96 -4.26 -11.86
CA LYS A 39 -16.41 -4.16 -11.96
C LYS A 39 -17.09 -5.53 -11.96
N GLU A 40 -16.62 -6.46 -12.80
CA GLU A 40 -17.16 -7.83 -12.91
C GLU A 40 -17.04 -8.63 -11.61
N LYS A 41 -16.02 -8.34 -10.81
CA LYS A 41 -15.82 -8.90 -9.49
C LYS A 41 -16.61 -8.18 -8.38
N GLY A 42 -17.32 -7.09 -8.72
CA GLY A 42 -18.17 -6.34 -7.79
C GLY A 42 -17.41 -5.37 -6.89
N PHE A 43 -16.22 -4.92 -7.29
CA PHE A 43 -15.52 -3.84 -6.60
C PHE A 43 -16.13 -2.50 -6.98
N THR A 44 -16.31 -1.64 -5.99
CA THR A 44 -16.91 -0.30 -6.16
C THR A 44 -16.01 0.82 -5.65
N TRP A 45 -14.93 0.49 -4.95
CA TRP A 45 -13.96 1.45 -4.44
C TRP A 45 -12.55 0.87 -4.50
N LEU A 46 -11.61 1.64 -5.05
CA LEU A 46 -10.21 1.25 -5.24
C LEU A 46 -9.30 2.37 -4.75
N ARG A 47 -8.19 2.01 -4.04
CA ARG A 47 -7.11 2.91 -3.66
C ARG A 47 -5.79 2.41 -4.24
N ASP A 48 -5.23 3.23 -5.12
CA ASP A 48 -4.00 2.94 -5.86
C ASP A 48 -2.75 3.28 -5.04
N GLY A 49 -1.71 2.48 -5.16
CA GLY A 49 -0.39 2.80 -4.64
C GLY A 49 0.36 3.84 -5.47
N GLY A 50 -0.14 4.17 -6.66
CA GLY A 50 0.37 5.21 -7.55
C GLY A 50 1.52 4.78 -8.47
N ASP A 51 1.80 5.63 -9.43
CA ASP A 51 2.90 5.48 -10.37
C ASP A 51 3.27 6.81 -11.04
N ARG A 52 4.52 6.95 -11.51
CA ARG A 52 5.02 8.17 -12.17
C ARG A 52 4.69 8.26 -13.67
N TRP A 53 4.05 7.25 -14.26
CA TRP A 53 3.70 7.22 -15.70
C TRP A 53 2.23 7.59 -15.95
N GLY A 54 1.44 7.80 -14.89
CA GLY A 54 0.08 8.28 -14.97
C GLY A 54 -0.97 7.20 -15.22
N ALA A 55 -0.66 5.92 -15.07
CA ALA A 55 -1.65 4.84 -15.20
C ALA A 55 -2.76 4.97 -14.15
N GLY A 56 -2.38 5.24 -12.89
CA GLY A 56 -3.32 5.50 -11.80
C GLY A 56 -4.14 6.77 -12.00
N ALA A 57 -3.54 7.84 -12.54
CA ALA A 57 -4.25 9.08 -12.87
C ALA A 57 -5.32 8.84 -13.95
N LEU A 58 -4.96 8.12 -15.02
CA LEU A 58 -5.91 7.74 -16.07
C LEU A 58 -7.00 6.80 -15.53
N ALA A 59 -6.65 5.87 -14.67
CA ALA A 59 -7.63 4.98 -14.04
C ALA A 59 -8.66 5.77 -13.23
N ARG A 60 -8.23 6.77 -12.46
CA ARG A 60 -9.12 7.67 -11.69
C ARG A 60 -10.09 8.42 -12.60
N GLU A 61 -9.63 8.88 -13.77
CA GLU A 61 -10.48 9.57 -14.76
C GLU A 61 -11.54 8.63 -15.33
N LEU A 62 -11.14 7.39 -15.66
CA LEU A 62 -12.02 6.42 -16.34
C LEU A 62 -12.91 5.61 -15.38
N ALA A 63 -12.55 5.46 -14.11
CA ALA A 63 -13.25 4.60 -13.16
C ALA A 63 -14.75 4.89 -12.99
N PRO A 64 -15.23 6.17 -13.06
CA PRO A 64 -16.66 6.45 -13.00
C PRO A 64 -17.49 5.78 -14.10
N GLU A 65 -16.94 5.53 -15.30
CA GLU A 65 -17.61 4.80 -16.39
C GLU A 65 -17.94 3.35 -16.00
N TYR A 66 -17.22 2.81 -15.00
CA TYR A 66 -17.38 1.46 -14.47
C TYR A 66 -18.18 1.41 -13.16
N GLY A 67 -18.61 2.58 -12.64
CA GLY A 67 -19.27 2.68 -11.34
C GLY A 67 -18.33 2.49 -10.16
N ILE A 68 -17.04 2.79 -10.35
CA ILE A 68 -15.97 2.63 -9.36
C ILE A 68 -15.50 4.01 -8.88
N VAL A 69 -15.42 4.21 -7.56
CA VAL A 69 -14.69 5.31 -6.96
C VAL A 69 -13.21 4.92 -6.91
N TYR A 70 -12.34 5.73 -7.47
CA TYR A 70 -10.90 5.46 -7.53
C TYR A 70 -10.11 6.60 -6.87
N ARG A 71 -9.19 6.26 -5.98
CA ARG A 71 -8.30 7.19 -5.28
C ARG A 71 -6.86 6.95 -5.65
N SER A 72 -6.12 8.00 -5.96
CA SER A 72 -4.73 7.90 -6.41
C SER A 72 -3.84 8.98 -5.77
N PRO A 73 -2.62 8.62 -5.31
CA PRO A 73 -1.62 9.57 -4.85
C PRO A 73 -0.87 10.22 -6.02
N LEU A 74 -1.23 9.89 -7.27
CA LEU A 74 -0.45 10.12 -8.48
C LEU A 74 0.86 9.33 -8.44
N SER A 75 1.97 9.89 -7.96
CA SER A 75 3.25 9.19 -7.87
C SER A 75 3.62 8.93 -6.40
N PRO A 76 3.91 7.68 -6.00
CA PRO A 76 4.43 7.45 -4.65
C PRO A 76 5.79 8.11 -4.47
N LEU A 77 6.10 8.54 -3.25
CA LEU A 77 7.35 9.19 -2.89
C LEU A 77 8.28 8.20 -2.18
N CYS A 78 9.57 8.26 -2.49
CA CYS A 78 10.59 7.46 -1.83
C CYS A 78 11.88 8.28 -1.66
N LYS A 79 12.65 7.99 -0.63
CA LYS A 79 13.97 8.60 -0.46
C LYS A 79 14.93 8.04 -1.51
N LYS A 80 15.78 8.89 -2.08
CA LYS A 80 16.78 8.48 -3.08
C LYS A 80 17.67 7.35 -2.54
N GLY A 81 17.82 6.32 -3.34
CA GLY A 81 18.57 5.12 -2.97
C GLY A 81 17.80 4.09 -2.13
N HIS A 82 16.54 4.36 -1.77
CA HIS A 82 15.65 3.45 -1.06
C HIS A 82 14.58 2.83 -1.97
N TYR A 83 13.86 1.86 -1.41
CA TYR A 83 12.76 1.16 -2.09
C TYR A 83 11.70 2.13 -2.60
N GLY A 84 11.12 1.80 -3.76
CA GLY A 84 10.02 2.53 -4.39
C GLY A 84 10.40 3.32 -5.65
N ALA A 85 11.70 3.56 -5.90
CA ALA A 85 12.15 4.33 -7.05
C ALA A 85 11.76 3.73 -8.41
N PHE A 86 11.41 2.44 -8.46
CA PHE A 86 10.99 1.77 -9.69
C PHE A 86 9.61 2.22 -10.19
N ILE A 87 8.71 2.73 -9.32
CA ILE A 87 7.39 3.28 -9.68
C ILE A 87 7.18 4.72 -9.21
N GLY A 88 7.99 5.19 -8.26
CA GLY A 88 7.80 6.47 -7.59
C GLY A 88 8.74 7.58 -8.00
N THR A 89 8.54 8.73 -7.38
CA THR A 89 9.40 9.93 -7.49
C THR A 89 10.29 10.01 -6.26
N SER A 90 11.59 10.18 -6.45
CA SER A 90 12.56 10.23 -5.36
C SER A 90 12.80 11.65 -4.88
N PHE A 91 13.01 11.80 -3.56
CA PHE A 91 13.50 13.01 -2.89
C PHE A 91 14.86 12.75 -2.22
N GLU A 92 15.67 13.79 -2.03
CA GLU A 92 16.96 13.69 -1.33
C GLU A 92 16.87 14.27 0.08
N THR A 93 16.17 15.39 0.23
CA THR A 93 15.99 16.10 1.51
C THR A 93 14.51 16.22 1.88
N MET A 94 14.22 16.54 3.15
CA MET A 94 12.83 16.78 3.57
C MET A 94 12.24 18.05 2.94
N ASP A 95 13.07 19.02 2.56
CA ASP A 95 12.62 20.18 1.78
C ASP A 95 12.16 19.77 0.37
N ASP A 96 12.89 18.84 -0.28
CA ASP A 96 12.48 18.27 -1.57
C ASP A 96 11.16 17.49 -1.41
N PHE A 97 11.03 16.69 -0.33
CA PHE A 97 9.81 15.99 -0.01
C PHE A 97 8.62 16.95 0.14
N ALA A 98 8.78 18.01 0.93
CA ALA A 98 7.76 19.04 1.10
C ALA A 98 7.37 19.72 -0.22
N ALA A 99 8.33 19.99 -1.10
CA ALA A 99 8.07 20.55 -2.42
C ALA A 99 7.26 19.57 -3.30
N LEU A 100 7.60 18.27 -3.26
CA LEU A 100 6.84 17.22 -3.98
C LEU A 100 5.43 17.06 -3.44
N VAL A 101 5.23 17.08 -2.13
CA VAL A 101 3.90 17.01 -1.50
C VAL A 101 3.02 18.17 -1.98
N ARG A 102 3.52 19.40 -1.92
CA ARG A 102 2.79 20.58 -2.43
C ARG A 102 2.45 20.47 -3.91
N ARG A 103 3.40 19.97 -4.72
CA ARG A 103 3.18 19.75 -6.14
C ARG A 103 2.08 18.71 -6.38
N GLN A 104 2.15 17.54 -5.75
CA GLN A 104 1.13 16.50 -5.91
C GLN A 104 -0.25 16.99 -5.48
N LYS A 105 -0.34 17.74 -4.38
CA LYS A 105 -1.58 18.39 -3.97
C LYS A 105 -2.13 19.34 -5.06
N ALA A 106 -1.28 20.17 -5.63
CA ALA A 106 -1.65 21.09 -6.72
C ALA A 106 -2.05 20.35 -8.01
N ASP A 107 -1.41 19.21 -8.29
CA ASP A 107 -1.73 18.33 -9.42
C ASP A 107 -2.99 17.46 -9.15
N GLY A 108 -3.61 17.58 -7.98
CA GLY A 108 -4.87 16.95 -7.61
C GLY A 108 -4.75 15.51 -7.10
N ALA A 109 -3.64 15.15 -6.45
CA ALA A 109 -3.54 13.88 -5.73
C ALA A 109 -4.62 13.81 -4.63
N ASP A 110 -5.23 12.64 -4.45
CA ASP A 110 -6.24 12.43 -3.39
C ASP A 110 -5.57 12.32 -2.01
N PHE A 111 -4.34 11.84 -1.95
CA PHE A 111 -3.51 11.65 -0.74
C PHE A 111 -2.03 11.54 -1.14
N ILE A 112 -1.14 11.42 -0.15
CA ILE A 112 0.29 11.16 -0.36
C ILE A 112 0.61 9.71 -0.03
N LYS A 113 1.41 9.04 -0.87
CA LYS A 113 2.00 7.72 -0.60
C LYS A 113 3.50 7.88 -0.38
N LEU A 114 4.02 7.33 0.73
CA LEU A 114 5.45 7.32 1.08
C LEU A 114 5.94 5.91 1.36
N MET A 115 7.14 5.57 0.86
CA MET A 115 7.86 4.35 1.22
C MET A 115 8.76 4.65 2.42
N ILE A 116 8.50 4.03 3.57
CA ILE A 116 9.29 4.26 4.80
C ILE A 116 10.23 3.12 5.16
N SER A 117 10.12 1.98 4.46
CA SER A 117 10.98 0.79 4.69
C SER A 117 11.20 0.04 3.39
N GLY A 118 12.09 -0.97 3.45
CA GLY A 118 12.23 -1.98 2.39
C GLY A 118 11.12 -3.02 2.40
N LEU A 119 11.29 -4.01 1.51
CA LEU A 119 10.42 -5.18 1.42
C LEU A 119 10.81 -6.25 2.45
N MET A 120 9.92 -7.21 2.66
CA MET A 120 10.27 -8.49 3.26
C MET A 120 11.21 -9.26 2.34
N ASP A 121 12.21 -9.95 2.90
CA ASP A 121 12.96 -10.97 2.19
C ASP A 121 12.17 -12.29 2.26
N PHE A 122 11.57 -12.68 1.16
CA PHE A 122 10.72 -13.89 1.10
C PHE A 122 11.50 -15.22 1.22
N ASP A 123 12.83 -15.17 1.16
CA ASP A 123 13.70 -16.34 1.39
C ASP A 123 14.19 -16.44 2.84
N ARG A 124 14.05 -15.35 3.63
CA ARG A 124 14.57 -15.26 5.00
C ARG A 124 13.59 -14.58 5.93
N PHE A 125 12.94 -15.36 6.79
CA PHE A 125 12.03 -14.83 7.80
C PHE A 125 12.71 -13.78 8.72
N GLY A 126 12.01 -12.68 9.01
CA GLY A 126 12.48 -11.62 9.90
C GLY A 126 13.46 -10.63 9.27
N VAL A 127 13.74 -10.74 7.97
CA VAL A 127 14.70 -9.87 7.27
C VAL A 127 13.97 -8.91 6.34
N LEU A 128 14.36 -7.63 6.38
CA LEU A 128 13.99 -6.61 5.40
C LEU A 128 15.12 -6.42 4.38
N THR A 129 14.75 -6.03 3.16
CA THR A 129 15.73 -5.86 2.06
C THR A 129 16.63 -4.65 2.22
N GLU A 130 16.23 -3.68 3.06
CA GLU A 130 17.00 -2.48 3.38
C GLU A 130 16.52 -1.86 4.68
N GLU A 131 17.33 -0.95 5.25
CA GLU A 131 16.95 -0.11 6.37
C GLU A 131 15.87 0.90 5.94
N GLY A 132 14.97 1.26 6.87
CA GLY A 132 13.92 2.25 6.64
C GLY A 132 14.41 3.69 6.79
N LEU A 133 13.48 4.62 6.64
CA LEU A 133 13.69 6.01 7.03
C LEU A 133 13.91 6.09 8.54
N THR A 134 14.66 7.09 8.97
CA THR A 134 14.84 7.36 10.39
C THR A 134 13.52 7.83 11.03
N ASP A 135 13.36 7.58 12.31
CA ASP A 135 12.23 8.06 13.13
C ASP A 135 11.98 9.57 12.95
N ARG A 136 13.06 10.37 12.90
CA ARG A 136 12.96 11.80 12.65
C ARG A 136 12.36 12.11 11.27
N GLU A 137 12.83 11.44 10.22
CA GLU A 137 12.32 11.65 8.85
C GLU A 137 10.85 11.24 8.73
N ILE A 138 10.46 10.15 9.39
CA ILE A 138 9.06 9.68 9.41
C ILE A 138 8.16 10.73 10.07
N ARG A 139 8.53 11.23 11.26
CA ARG A 139 7.75 12.28 11.96
C ARG A 139 7.66 13.56 11.16
N GLU A 140 8.75 13.98 10.55
CA GLU A 140 8.81 15.17 9.71
C GLU A 140 7.91 15.00 8.47
N ALA A 141 7.93 13.82 7.82
CA ALA A 141 7.08 13.53 6.67
C ALA A 141 5.58 13.59 7.03
N VAL A 142 5.17 12.98 8.15
CA VAL A 142 3.77 13.06 8.63
C VAL A 142 3.38 14.52 8.88
N SER A 143 4.24 15.30 9.57
CA SER A 143 4.00 16.71 9.86
C SER A 143 3.83 17.56 8.60
N ILE A 144 4.67 17.32 7.58
CA ILE A 144 4.59 18.02 6.29
C ILE A 144 3.29 17.70 5.57
N VAL A 145 2.91 16.42 5.47
CA VAL A 145 1.71 16.00 4.73
C VAL A 145 0.44 16.50 5.43
N HIS A 146 0.36 16.35 6.75
CA HIS A 146 -0.76 16.87 7.53
C HIS A 146 -0.83 18.41 7.53
N GLY A 147 0.33 19.09 7.53
CA GLY A 147 0.40 20.54 7.39
C GLY A 147 -0.17 21.06 6.07
N GLU A 148 -0.11 20.25 5.02
CA GLU A 148 -0.77 20.52 3.74
C GLU A 148 -2.25 20.07 3.71
N GLY A 149 -2.78 19.51 4.80
CA GLY A 149 -4.17 19.02 4.89
C GLY A 149 -4.45 17.77 4.09
N MET A 150 -3.42 16.94 3.81
CA MET A 150 -3.54 15.69 3.09
C MET A 150 -3.37 14.48 4.02
N ALA A 151 -3.97 13.35 3.63
CA ALA A 151 -3.74 12.07 4.29
C ALA A 151 -2.44 11.42 3.81
N LEU A 152 -1.84 10.59 4.67
CA LEU A 152 -0.59 9.86 4.37
C LEU A 152 -0.81 8.36 4.44
N MET A 153 -0.56 7.68 3.32
CA MET A 153 -0.46 6.23 3.16
C MET A 153 1.02 5.83 3.16
N VAL A 154 1.45 4.94 4.05
CA VAL A 154 2.84 4.48 4.07
C VAL A 154 2.99 3.01 3.72
N HIS A 155 3.94 2.69 2.82
CA HIS A 155 4.50 1.34 2.76
C HIS A 155 5.44 1.20 3.97
N GLY A 156 5.14 0.29 4.88
CA GLY A 156 5.88 0.15 6.12
C GLY A 156 5.97 -1.30 6.59
N ASN A 157 7.20 -1.78 6.78
CA ASN A 157 7.53 -3.07 7.36
C ASN A 157 8.54 -2.88 8.50
N GLY A 158 8.55 -3.83 9.44
CA GLY A 158 9.39 -3.77 10.62
C GLY A 158 8.77 -2.95 11.74
N ALA A 159 8.88 -3.48 12.97
CA ALA A 159 8.22 -2.90 14.14
C ALA A 159 8.67 -1.46 14.42
N GLU A 160 9.96 -1.15 14.29
CA GLU A 160 10.50 0.18 14.59
C GLU A 160 9.94 1.26 13.65
N ASN A 161 9.93 1.00 12.33
CA ASN A 161 9.43 1.94 11.33
C ASN A 161 7.93 2.20 11.51
N VAL A 162 7.15 1.12 11.75
CA VAL A 162 5.70 1.24 11.93
C VAL A 162 5.35 1.89 13.26
N LEU A 163 6.09 1.60 14.33
CA LEU A 163 5.94 2.29 15.61
C LEU A 163 6.18 3.79 15.47
N ALA A 164 7.27 4.19 14.79
CA ALA A 164 7.56 5.60 14.53
C ALA A 164 6.45 6.29 13.72
N ALA A 165 5.93 5.62 12.69
CA ALA A 165 4.84 6.12 11.85
C ALA A 165 3.52 6.26 12.64
N ALA A 166 3.17 5.26 13.44
CA ALA A 166 1.97 5.29 14.29
C ALA A 166 2.06 6.38 15.35
N CYS A 167 3.20 6.49 16.07
CA CYS A 167 3.44 7.57 17.04
C CYS A 167 3.40 8.97 16.41
N ALA A 168 3.73 9.10 15.14
CA ALA A 168 3.62 10.34 14.38
C ALA A 168 2.19 10.64 13.90
N GLY A 169 1.28 9.66 13.99
CA GLY A 169 -0.13 9.81 13.60
C GLY A 169 -0.39 9.56 12.11
N VAL A 170 0.35 8.65 11.47
CA VAL A 170 0.08 8.26 10.07
C VAL A 170 -1.34 7.74 9.88
N ASP A 171 -1.95 8.03 8.74
CA ASP A 171 -3.36 7.67 8.49
C ASP A 171 -3.54 6.19 8.14
N SER A 172 -2.65 5.61 7.33
CA SER A 172 -2.65 4.16 7.09
C SER A 172 -1.25 3.58 6.91
N VAL A 173 -1.09 2.33 7.38
CA VAL A 173 0.09 1.49 7.18
C VAL A 173 -0.30 0.34 6.26
N GLU A 174 0.49 0.15 5.23
CA GLU A 174 0.36 -0.93 4.26
C GLU A 174 1.39 -2.03 4.56
N HIS A 175 1.04 -3.27 4.35
CA HIS A 175 1.82 -4.49 4.60
C HIS A 175 2.02 -4.76 6.10
N GLY A 176 2.91 -4.07 6.78
CA GLY A 176 3.10 -4.24 8.23
C GLY A 176 3.71 -5.60 8.60
N ALA A 177 4.70 -6.08 7.85
CA ALA A 177 5.39 -7.31 8.23
C ALA A 177 6.24 -7.13 9.48
N TYR A 178 6.34 -8.19 10.29
CA TYR A 178 7.19 -8.27 11.48
C TYR A 178 6.88 -7.22 12.56
N LEU A 179 5.60 -6.91 12.75
CA LEU A 179 5.18 -6.02 13.85
C LEU A 179 5.29 -6.75 15.20
N ASN A 180 5.60 -5.98 16.22
CA ASN A 180 5.53 -6.42 17.60
C ASN A 180 4.32 -5.81 18.31
N HIS A 181 4.04 -6.25 19.53
CA HIS A 181 2.89 -5.78 20.31
C HIS A 181 2.91 -4.25 20.53
N GLU A 182 4.09 -3.65 20.68
CA GLU A 182 4.22 -2.20 20.89
C GLU A 182 3.78 -1.41 19.65
N ALA A 183 4.20 -1.84 18.45
CA ALA A 183 3.77 -1.22 17.20
C ALA A 183 2.27 -1.38 16.96
N LEU A 184 1.71 -2.57 17.24
CA LEU A 184 0.26 -2.82 17.12
C LEU A 184 -0.53 -1.91 18.07
N HIS A 185 -0.09 -1.79 19.33
CA HIS A 185 -0.74 -0.92 20.31
C HIS A 185 -0.68 0.55 19.92
N ALA A 186 0.48 1.02 19.45
CA ALA A 186 0.64 2.40 18.98
C ALA A 186 -0.28 2.71 17.78
N MET A 187 -0.42 1.77 16.83
CA MET A 187 -1.35 1.91 15.71
C MET A 187 -2.81 1.98 16.18
N GLN A 188 -3.19 1.15 17.15
CA GLN A 188 -4.53 1.13 17.71
C GLN A 188 -4.85 2.45 18.45
N GLU A 189 -3.93 2.95 19.29
CA GLU A 189 -4.10 4.21 20.02
C GLU A 189 -4.16 5.43 19.08
N ALA A 190 -3.35 5.43 18.01
CA ALA A 190 -3.34 6.49 17.00
C ALA A 190 -4.57 6.46 16.08
N GLY A 191 -5.34 5.38 16.06
CA GLY A 191 -6.41 5.15 15.08
C GLY A 191 -5.90 5.00 13.65
N THR A 192 -4.64 4.54 13.51
CA THR A 192 -4.04 4.20 12.21
C THR A 192 -4.75 3.00 11.61
N VAL A 193 -5.15 3.10 10.35
CA VAL A 193 -5.73 1.94 9.65
C VAL A 193 -4.62 1.04 9.11
N TRP A 194 -4.70 -0.25 9.39
CA TRP A 194 -3.79 -1.23 8.82
C TRP A 194 -4.42 -1.94 7.63
N VAL A 195 -3.70 -1.94 6.49
CA VAL A 195 -4.04 -2.67 5.26
C VAL A 195 -2.96 -3.74 5.08
N PRO A 196 -3.17 -4.96 5.57
CA PRO A 196 -2.10 -5.94 5.73
C PRO A 196 -1.60 -6.56 4.43
N THR A 197 -2.38 -6.51 3.35
CA THR A 197 -2.01 -7.03 2.03
C THR A 197 -1.47 -8.48 2.07
N LEU A 198 -2.12 -9.32 2.85
CA LEU A 198 -1.75 -10.73 3.04
C LEU A 198 -1.68 -11.51 1.74
N SER A 199 -2.43 -11.07 0.72
CA SER A 199 -2.43 -11.65 -0.63
C SER A 199 -1.04 -11.74 -1.25
N THR A 200 -0.16 -10.75 -0.96
CA THR A 200 1.23 -10.73 -1.47
C THR A 200 2.05 -11.91 -0.98
N ILE A 201 1.75 -12.40 0.22
CA ILE A 201 2.45 -13.53 0.83
C ILE A 201 1.66 -14.82 0.54
N GLY A 202 0.34 -14.79 0.71
CA GLY A 202 -0.53 -15.95 0.51
C GLY A 202 -0.42 -16.55 -0.89
N ASN A 203 -0.34 -15.70 -1.91
CA ASN A 203 -0.22 -16.13 -3.31
C ASN A 203 1.20 -16.63 -3.68
N LEU A 204 2.21 -16.45 -2.82
CA LEU A 204 3.55 -17.01 -3.04
C LEU A 204 3.65 -18.49 -2.65
N ARG A 205 2.75 -18.97 -1.79
CA ARG A 205 2.75 -20.37 -1.34
C ARG A 205 2.57 -21.31 -2.53
N GLY A 206 3.39 -22.36 -2.55
CA GLY A 206 3.34 -23.39 -3.59
C GLY A 206 3.85 -22.95 -4.96
N THR A 207 4.35 -21.72 -5.14
CA THR A 207 4.88 -21.24 -6.43
C THR A 207 6.28 -21.77 -6.73
N GLY A 208 7.01 -22.20 -5.71
CA GLY A 208 8.41 -22.65 -5.83
C GLY A 208 9.41 -21.53 -6.16
N ARG A 209 9.00 -20.26 -6.12
CA ARG A 209 9.87 -19.14 -6.44
C ARG A 209 10.78 -18.74 -5.27
N PHE A 210 10.28 -18.85 -4.05
CA PHE A 210 10.97 -18.49 -2.81
C PHE A 210 11.03 -19.68 -1.86
N ASN A 211 11.76 -19.53 -0.77
CA ASN A 211 11.83 -20.53 0.28
C ASN A 211 10.45 -20.73 0.92
N GLU A 212 9.80 -21.85 0.63
CA GLU A 212 8.42 -22.13 1.10
C GLU A 212 8.28 -22.05 2.63
N LYS A 213 9.32 -22.49 3.38
CA LYS A 213 9.28 -22.39 4.85
C LYS A 213 9.30 -20.94 5.32
N ALA A 214 10.08 -20.08 4.66
CA ALA A 214 10.13 -18.67 4.98
C ALA A 214 8.80 -17.99 4.63
N VAL A 215 8.26 -18.26 3.44
CA VAL A 215 6.95 -17.73 3.00
C VAL A 215 5.84 -18.12 3.98
N CYS A 216 5.76 -19.40 4.38
CA CYS A 216 4.76 -19.83 5.36
C CYS A 216 4.94 -19.12 6.71
N ALA A 217 6.17 -19.03 7.23
CA ALA A 217 6.44 -18.37 8.50
C ALA A 217 6.12 -16.87 8.48
N ILE A 218 6.35 -16.19 7.34
CA ILE A 218 5.98 -14.79 7.15
C ILE A 218 4.46 -14.63 7.20
N LEU A 219 3.72 -15.49 6.48
CA LEU A 219 2.26 -15.44 6.47
C LEU A 219 1.68 -15.75 7.84
N ASP A 220 2.14 -16.80 8.51
CA ASP A 220 1.67 -17.19 9.83
C ASP A 220 1.88 -16.04 10.83
N SER A 221 3.07 -15.43 10.86
CA SER A 221 3.35 -14.26 11.70
C SER A 221 2.48 -13.05 11.37
N ALA A 222 2.18 -12.81 10.08
CA ALA A 222 1.31 -11.72 9.66
C ALA A 222 -0.14 -11.96 10.13
N LEU A 223 -0.65 -13.20 9.99
CA LEU A 223 -1.98 -13.58 10.46
C LEU A 223 -2.12 -13.47 11.97
N GLU A 224 -1.13 -13.94 12.74
CA GLU A 224 -1.10 -13.79 14.21
C GLU A 224 -1.18 -12.32 14.62
N ASN A 225 -0.42 -11.44 13.95
CA ASN A 225 -0.45 -10.00 14.21
C ASN A 225 -1.80 -9.36 13.82
N VAL A 226 -2.40 -9.78 12.72
CA VAL A 226 -3.73 -9.30 12.29
C VAL A 226 -4.80 -9.70 13.30
N GLU A 227 -4.80 -10.95 13.77
CA GLU A 227 -5.72 -11.41 14.81
C GLU A 227 -5.53 -10.64 16.12
N ALA A 228 -4.27 -10.43 16.54
CA ALA A 228 -3.96 -9.66 17.74
C ALA A 228 -4.44 -8.20 17.62
N PHE A 229 -4.21 -7.56 16.48
CA PHE A 229 -4.64 -6.19 16.21
C PHE A 229 -6.17 -6.06 16.20
N ALA A 230 -6.87 -7.01 15.56
CA ALA A 230 -8.33 -7.06 15.58
C ALA A 230 -8.87 -7.24 17.01
N ALA A 231 -8.27 -8.14 17.80
CA ALA A 231 -8.67 -8.42 19.18
C ALA A 231 -8.56 -7.21 20.12
N MET A 232 -7.60 -6.30 19.86
CA MET A 232 -7.48 -5.04 20.61
C MET A 232 -8.31 -3.88 20.05
N GLY A 233 -9.18 -4.15 19.06
CA GLY A 233 -10.06 -3.15 18.44
C GLY A 233 -9.34 -2.26 17.41
N GLY A 234 -8.25 -2.74 16.83
CA GLY A 234 -7.52 -2.07 15.77
C GLY A 234 -8.33 -1.97 14.47
N LEU A 235 -8.05 -0.95 13.67
CA LEU A 235 -8.76 -0.65 12.43
C LEU A 235 -8.09 -1.38 11.25
N LEU A 236 -8.71 -2.46 10.78
CA LEU A 236 -8.27 -3.24 9.61
C LEU A 236 -9.10 -2.91 8.38
N ALA A 237 -8.48 -2.83 7.21
CA ALA A 237 -9.17 -2.72 5.93
C ALA A 237 -8.54 -3.66 4.88
N PRO A 238 -9.36 -4.21 3.94
CA PRO A 238 -8.86 -5.15 2.95
C PRO A 238 -8.13 -4.41 1.82
N GLY A 239 -6.94 -4.86 1.45
CA GLY A 239 -6.20 -4.40 0.29
C GLY A 239 -5.33 -5.51 -0.25
N THR A 240 -5.42 -5.76 -1.56
CA THR A 240 -4.82 -6.96 -2.17
C THR A 240 -3.36 -6.79 -2.56
N ASP A 241 -2.91 -5.54 -2.74
CA ASP A 241 -1.68 -5.19 -3.45
C ASP A 241 -1.66 -5.78 -4.89
N ALA A 242 -2.86 -5.82 -5.53
CA ALA A 242 -2.98 -6.35 -6.88
C ALA A 242 -2.09 -5.58 -7.87
N GLY A 243 -1.43 -6.33 -8.73
CA GLY A 243 -0.34 -5.84 -9.57
C GLY A 243 1.04 -6.18 -9.03
N ALA A 244 1.21 -6.37 -7.70
CA ALA A 244 2.41 -7.00 -7.15
C ALA A 244 2.52 -8.45 -7.65
N TRP A 245 3.74 -9.01 -7.62
CA TRP A 245 3.99 -10.32 -8.19
C TRP A 245 3.09 -11.40 -7.58
N ALA A 246 2.49 -12.23 -8.43
CA ALA A 246 1.51 -13.28 -8.11
C ALA A 246 0.14 -12.77 -7.60
N VAL A 247 -0.11 -11.46 -7.60
CA VAL A 247 -1.42 -10.92 -7.20
C VAL A 247 -2.14 -10.33 -8.43
N PRO A 248 -3.05 -11.08 -9.07
CA PRO A 248 -3.78 -10.57 -10.22
C PRO A 248 -4.83 -9.53 -9.82
N HIS A 249 -5.14 -8.60 -10.73
CA HIS A 249 -6.21 -7.64 -10.52
C HIS A 249 -7.57 -8.32 -10.30
N GLY A 250 -8.34 -7.80 -9.34
CA GLY A 250 -9.61 -8.38 -8.94
C GLY A 250 -9.46 -9.66 -8.09
N SER A 251 -8.30 -9.89 -7.49
CA SER A 251 -8.08 -10.97 -6.51
C SER A 251 -9.01 -10.81 -5.30
N THR A 252 -9.49 -11.91 -4.75
CA THR A 252 -10.27 -11.96 -3.50
C THR A 252 -9.52 -12.67 -2.36
N THR A 253 -8.27 -13.09 -2.61
CA THR A 253 -7.46 -13.82 -1.64
C THR A 253 -7.35 -13.10 -0.30
N GLU A 254 -7.28 -11.76 -0.30
CA GLU A 254 -7.24 -10.95 0.91
C GLU A 254 -8.48 -11.16 1.79
N TYR A 255 -9.66 -11.21 1.17
CA TYR A 255 -10.91 -11.45 1.87
C TYR A 255 -10.98 -12.87 2.45
N ASP A 256 -10.42 -13.85 1.75
CA ASP A 256 -10.35 -15.24 2.24
C ASP A 256 -9.42 -15.35 3.44
N LEU A 257 -8.27 -14.66 3.41
CA LEU A 257 -7.29 -14.65 4.50
C LEU A 257 -7.77 -13.85 5.72
N LEU A 258 -8.61 -12.83 5.53
CA LEU A 258 -9.20 -12.00 6.59
C LEU A 258 -10.60 -12.50 7.00
N ALA A 259 -11.00 -13.71 6.59
CA ALA A 259 -12.31 -14.24 6.89
C ALA A 259 -12.56 -14.33 8.41
N GLY A 260 -13.71 -13.81 8.86
CA GLY A 260 -14.06 -13.77 10.28
C GLY A 260 -13.62 -12.52 11.04
N ILE A 261 -12.88 -11.63 10.41
CA ILE A 261 -12.47 -10.33 10.98
C ILE A 261 -13.44 -9.24 10.50
N ASP A 262 -13.89 -8.39 11.43
CA ASP A 262 -14.70 -7.23 11.07
C ASP A 262 -13.83 -6.12 10.45
N LEU A 263 -13.93 -5.99 9.14
CA LEU A 263 -13.17 -5.00 8.36
C LEU A 263 -13.93 -3.67 8.17
N GLN A 264 -15.20 -3.61 8.56
CA GLN A 264 -16.05 -2.47 8.26
C GLN A 264 -15.58 -1.16 8.93
N PRO A 265 -15.16 -1.14 10.21
CA PRO A 265 -14.72 0.11 10.84
C PRO A 265 -13.49 0.72 10.17
N GLY A 266 -12.47 -0.10 9.86
CA GLY A 266 -11.26 0.36 9.16
C GLY A 266 -11.55 0.80 7.73
N THR A 267 -12.35 0.04 6.99
CA THR A 267 -12.78 0.40 5.64
C THR A 267 -13.51 1.74 5.61
N THR A 268 -14.47 1.96 6.51
CA THR A 268 -15.20 3.23 6.60
C THR A 268 -14.24 4.37 6.91
N ARG A 269 -13.35 4.18 7.88
CA ARG A 269 -12.34 5.18 8.23
C ARG A 269 -11.46 5.57 7.04
N LEU A 270 -11.02 4.58 6.23
CA LEU A 270 -10.24 4.86 5.02
C LEU A 270 -11.04 5.64 3.98
N ILE A 271 -12.26 5.22 3.68
CA ILE A 271 -13.11 5.87 2.67
C ILE A 271 -13.39 7.34 3.05
N GLU A 272 -13.57 7.63 4.34
CA GLU A 272 -13.79 8.99 4.84
C GLU A 272 -12.51 9.84 4.79
N LYS A 273 -11.34 9.22 4.97
CA LYS A 273 -10.07 9.94 5.07
C LYS A 273 -9.41 10.15 3.71
N PHE A 274 -9.56 9.23 2.78
CA PHE A 274 -8.93 9.20 1.47
C PHE A 274 -9.95 9.31 0.34
#